data_2d6ae74b3f9a001253d604c4c297df22
#
_entry.id   2d6ae74b3f9a001253d604c4c297df22
#
_cell.length_a   1.000
_cell.length_b   1.000
_cell.length_c   1.000
_cell.angle_alpha   90.00
_cell.angle_beta   90.00
_cell.angle_gamma   90.00
#
_symmetry.space_group_name_H-M   'P 1'
#
loop_
_entity.id
_entity.type
_entity.pdbx_description
1 polymer ?
#
loop_
_entity_poly.entity_id
_entity_poly.type
_entity_poly.pdbx_seq_one_letter_code
_entity_poly.pdbx_strand_id
1 'polypeptide(L)'
;MVLCIKFLEIMDKTNKKTLEEIIRVDHAGERGAIKIYEGQLLALKTFKQNASLKRKIEEMKEHEREHYEYFDKEIKRRNIKPTKLLPLWDIMGVTLGFGTAMLGEKAAMLCTASVEEVIDGHYKDQTYKLGKDEEELKKKIMKFRQDELDHKDIAYEEGASKKGFYSIMDKIIKTGSRIAIRISEKV
;
A
#
# COMPACT_ATOMS: atom_id res chain seq x y z
N MET A 1 -18.22 -32.32 -23.12
CA MET A 1 -19.06 -31.32 -22.39
C MET A 1 -18.72 -31.24 -20.90
N VAL A 2 -18.73 -32.35 -20.15
CA VAL A 2 -18.42 -32.38 -18.69
C VAL A 2 -16.99 -31.90 -18.36
N LEU A 3 -15.99 -32.25 -19.18
CA LEU A 3 -14.57 -31.82 -18.99
C LEU A 3 -14.40 -30.30 -19.18
N CYS A 4 -15.13 -29.70 -20.11
CA CYS A 4 -15.09 -28.26 -20.39
C CYS A 4 -15.75 -27.45 -19.27
N ILE A 5 -16.82 -27.96 -18.67
CA ILE A 5 -17.51 -27.34 -17.51
C ILE A 5 -16.60 -27.37 -16.28
N LYS A 6 -15.97 -28.52 -15.97
CA LYS A 6 -14.99 -28.62 -14.87
C LYS A 6 -13.78 -27.71 -15.06
N PHE A 7 -13.31 -27.54 -16.29
CA PHE A 7 -12.19 -26.63 -16.58
C PHE A 7 -12.57 -25.18 -16.38
N LEU A 8 -13.77 -24.78 -16.76
CA LEU A 8 -14.31 -23.44 -16.51
C LEU A 8 -14.55 -23.17 -15.01
N GLU A 9 -15.04 -24.16 -14.26
CA GLU A 9 -15.19 -24.05 -12.80
C GLU A 9 -13.85 -23.92 -12.05
N ILE A 10 -12.78 -24.57 -12.55
CA ILE A 10 -11.43 -24.47 -11.97
C ILE A 10 -10.82 -23.10 -12.26
N MET A 11 -11.07 -22.52 -13.43
CA MET A 11 -10.60 -21.17 -13.79
C MET A 11 -11.34 -20.05 -13.06
N ASP A 12 -12.49 -20.33 -12.47
CA ASP A 12 -13.35 -19.36 -11.79
C ASP A 12 -13.07 -19.28 -10.27
N LYS A 13 -12.17 -20.15 -9.75
CA LYS A 13 -11.80 -20.20 -8.32
C LYS A 13 -10.42 -19.63 -8.09
N THR A 14 -10.33 -18.81 -7.05
CA THR A 14 -9.06 -18.27 -6.59
C THR A 14 -8.18 -19.38 -6.00
N ASN A 15 -6.91 -19.43 -6.42
CA ASN A 15 -5.96 -20.34 -5.81
C ASN A 15 -5.73 -19.95 -4.34
N LYS A 16 -5.90 -20.90 -3.42
CA LYS A 16 -5.78 -20.68 -1.97
C LYS A 16 -4.46 -20.00 -1.58
N LYS A 17 -3.34 -20.48 -2.13
CA LYS A 17 -2.02 -19.90 -1.85
C LYS A 17 -1.94 -18.45 -2.34
N THR A 18 -2.43 -18.16 -3.54
CA THR A 18 -2.50 -16.81 -4.10
C THR A 18 -3.35 -15.89 -3.22
N LEU A 19 -4.49 -16.37 -2.73
CA LEU A 19 -5.36 -15.63 -1.82
C LEU A 19 -4.66 -15.29 -0.50
N GLU A 20 -3.96 -16.26 0.10
CA GLU A 20 -3.19 -16.05 1.32
C GLU A 20 -2.05 -15.04 1.11
N GLU A 21 -1.37 -15.10 -0.02
CA GLU A 21 -0.31 -14.15 -0.41
C GLU A 21 -0.87 -12.73 -0.57
N ILE A 22 -2.00 -12.57 -1.28
CA ILE A 22 -2.69 -11.29 -1.47
C ILE A 22 -3.03 -10.66 -0.11
N ILE A 23 -3.80 -11.35 0.73
CA ILE A 23 -4.26 -10.78 2.01
C ILE A 23 -3.09 -10.49 2.95
N ARG A 24 -2.05 -11.33 2.95
CA ARG A 24 -0.86 -11.12 3.79
C ARG A 24 -0.08 -9.88 3.37
N VAL A 25 0.13 -9.70 2.07
CA VAL A 25 0.91 -8.57 1.57
C VAL A 25 0.17 -7.25 1.71
N ASP A 26 -1.14 -7.26 1.47
CA ASP A 26 -1.96 -6.05 1.64
C ASP A 26 -2.00 -5.63 3.11
N HIS A 27 -2.26 -6.57 4.03
CA HIS A 27 -2.17 -6.30 5.47
C HIS A 27 -0.83 -5.67 5.89
N ALA A 28 0.29 -6.13 5.30
CA ALA A 28 1.61 -5.58 5.58
C ALA A 28 1.84 -4.22 4.91
N GLY A 29 1.33 -4.03 3.69
CA GLY A 29 1.41 -2.81 2.91
C GLY A 29 0.71 -1.64 3.59
N GLU A 30 -0.56 -1.83 3.95
CA GLU A 30 -1.34 -0.82 4.66
C GLU A 30 -0.71 -0.41 6.00
N ARG A 31 -0.21 -1.39 6.75
CA ARG A 31 0.54 -1.08 7.97
C ARG A 31 1.80 -0.27 7.67
N GLY A 32 2.52 -0.60 6.61
CA GLY A 32 3.70 0.14 6.15
C GLY A 32 3.36 1.58 5.76
N ALA A 33 2.27 1.81 5.04
CA ALA A 33 1.79 3.13 4.65
C ALA A 33 1.42 3.99 5.87
N ILE A 34 0.68 3.44 6.85
CA ILE A 34 0.43 4.12 8.14
C ILE A 34 1.75 4.57 8.77
N LYS A 35 2.79 3.72 8.78
CA LYS A 35 4.09 4.04 9.39
C LYS A 35 4.86 5.11 8.62
N ILE A 36 4.74 5.15 7.30
CA ILE A 36 5.30 6.24 6.49
C ILE A 36 4.64 7.56 6.87
N TYR A 37 3.31 7.62 6.94
CA TYR A 37 2.59 8.84 7.34
C TYR A 37 2.89 9.24 8.79
N GLU A 38 3.03 8.29 9.73
CA GLU A 38 3.48 8.58 11.10
C GLU A 38 4.87 9.25 11.12
N GLY A 39 5.81 8.76 10.30
CA GLY A 39 7.13 9.34 10.15
C GLY A 39 7.09 10.76 9.56
N GLN A 40 6.31 10.98 8.51
CA GLN A 40 6.10 12.30 7.91
C GLN A 40 5.51 13.29 8.92
N LEU A 41 4.45 12.90 9.64
CA LEU A 41 3.81 13.75 10.65
C LEU A 41 4.76 14.09 11.81
N LEU A 42 5.62 13.17 12.21
CA LEU A 42 6.63 13.39 13.24
C LEU A 42 7.63 14.48 12.80
N ALA A 43 8.13 14.42 11.57
CA ALA A 43 9.03 15.43 11.01
C ALA A 43 8.34 16.79 10.88
N LEU A 44 7.13 16.86 10.35
CA LEU A 44 6.36 18.09 10.19
C LEU A 44 6.06 18.77 11.55
N LYS A 45 5.76 17.98 12.59
CA LYS A 45 5.56 18.49 13.95
C LYS A 45 6.84 19.12 14.52
N THR A 46 7.99 18.49 14.25
CA THR A 46 9.29 18.95 14.74
C THR A 46 9.72 20.27 14.11
N PHE A 47 9.42 20.50 12.85
CA PHE A 47 9.90 21.66 12.08
C PHE A 47 8.84 22.76 11.84
N LYS A 48 7.69 22.73 12.52
CA LYS A 48 6.59 23.71 12.41
C LYS A 48 6.16 24.00 10.96
N GLN A 49 6.06 22.95 10.17
CA GLN A 49 5.69 23.08 8.76
C GLN A 49 4.17 23.16 8.54
N ASN A 50 3.77 23.37 7.31
CA ASN A 50 2.47 23.63 6.75
C ASN A 50 1.30 22.86 7.42
N ALA A 51 0.40 23.56 8.12
CA ALA A 51 -0.74 22.98 8.82
C ALA A 51 -1.76 22.32 7.86
N SER A 52 -1.88 22.85 6.62
CA SER A 52 -2.77 22.28 5.60
C SER A 52 -2.24 20.92 5.15
N LEU A 53 -0.95 20.83 4.84
CA LEU A 53 -0.31 19.57 4.44
C LEU A 53 -0.40 18.52 5.56
N LYS A 54 -0.16 18.94 6.80
CA LYS A 54 -0.30 18.05 7.96
C LYS A 54 -1.68 17.41 8.03
N ARG A 55 -2.75 18.21 7.84
CA ARG A 55 -4.13 17.70 7.85
C ARG A 55 -4.37 16.69 6.74
N LYS A 56 -3.90 16.96 5.51
CA LYS A 56 -4.03 16.03 4.38
C LYS A 56 -3.32 14.69 4.66
N ILE A 57 -2.13 14.73 5.25
CA ILE A 57 -1.42 13.50 5.63
C ILE A 57 -2.16 12.75 6.75
N GLU A 58 -2.77 13.46 7.71
CA GLU A 58 -3.61 12.85 8.75
C GLU A 58 -4.85 12.16 8.15
N GLU A 59 -5.50 12.80 7.17
CA GLU A 59 -6.65 12.24 6.43
C GLU A 59 -6.25 11.00 5.64
N MET A 60 -5.18 11.05 4.84
CA MET A 60 -4.66 9.88 4.12
C MET A 60 -4.31 8.73 5.07
N LYS A 61 -3.60 9.03 6.17
CA LYS A 61 -3.27 8.01 7.20
C LYS A 61 -4.52 7.35 7.79
N GLU A 62 -5.63 8.07 7.94
CA GLU A 62 -6.86 7.49 8.46
C GLU A 62 -7.50 6.52 7.44
N HIS A 63 -7.44 6.82 6.14
CA HIS A 63 -7.84 5.89 5.09
C HIS A 63 -7.01 4.60 5.14
N GLU A 64 -5.67 4.71 5.27
CA GLU A 64 -4.81 3.52 5.42
C GLU A 64 -5.16 2.69 6.65
N ARG A 65 -5.62 3.35 7.73
CA ARG A 65 -6.06 2.63 8.93
C ARG A 65 -7.33 1.83 8.66
N GLU A 66 -8.28 2.38 7.92
CA GLU A 66 -9.48 1.65 7.50
C GLU A 66 -9.14 0.44 6.61
N HIS A 67 -8.20 0.62 5.66
CA HIS A 67 -7.71 -0.46 4.80
C HIS A 67 -7.03 -1.56 5.63
N TYR A 68 -6.11 -1.18 6.52
CA TYR A 68 -5.43 -2.12 7.41
C TYR A 68 -6.41 -2.90 8.28
N GLU A 69 -7.40 -2.24 8.90
CA GLU A 69 -8.42 -2.90 9.72
C GLU A 69 -9.25 -3.92 8.93
N TYR A 70 -9.51 -3.64 7.66
CA TYR A 70 -10.19 -4.59 6.78
C TYR A 70 -9.32 -5.84 6.56
N PHE A 71 -8.06 -5.68 6.18
CA PHE A 71 -7.18 -6.82 5.96
C PHE A 71 -6.82 -7.56 7.26
N ASP A 72 -6.74 -6.88 8.39
CA ASP A 72 -6.56 -7.53 9.70
C ASP A 72 -7.77 -8.42 10.07
N LYS A 73 -8.99 -8.00 9.73
CA LYS A 73 -10.19 -8.85 9.84
C LYS A 73 -10.14 -10.05 8.90
N GLU A 74 -9.71 -9.85 7.64
CA GLU A 74 -9.56 -10.94 6.67
C GLU A 74 -8.49 -11.97 7.10
N ILE A 75 -7.34 -11.51 7.61
CA ILE A 75 -6.30 -12.35 8.22
C ILE A 75 -6.88 -13.26 9.30
N LYS A 76 -7.64 -12.68 10.24
CA LYS A 76 -8.26 -13.40 11.36
C LYS A 76 -9.36 -14.36 10.88
N ARG A 77 -10.26 -13.88 10.04
CA ARG A 77 -11.40 -14.64 9.51
C ARG A 77 -10.98 -15.88 8.74
N ARG A 78 -9.88 -15.77 7.97
CA ARG A 78 -9.37 -16.85 7.13
C ARG A 78 -8.26 -17.67 7.79
N ASN A 79 -7.87 -17.33 9.03
CA ASN A 79 -6.76 -17.96 9.74
C ASN A 79 -5.44 -17.91 8.94
N ILE A 80 -5.19 -16.78 8.28
CA ILE A 80 -3.96 -16.51 7.54
C ILE A 80 -2.90 -15.99 8.52
N LYS A 81 -1.65 -16.40 8.35
CA LYS A 81 -0.55 -15.86 9.16
C LYS A 81 -0.07 -14.55 8.56
N PRO A 82 -0.03 -13.45 9.33
CA PRO A 82 0.59 -12.22 8.87
C PRO A 82 2.10 -12.43 8.64
N THR A 83 2.71 -11.56 7.85
CA THR A 83 4.17 -11.61 7.68
C THR A 83 4.90 -11.39 9.01
N LYS A 84 5.98 -12.15 9.22
CA LYS A 84 6.85 -11.99 10.38
C LYS A 84 7.69 -10.70 10.33
N LEU A 85 7.67 -10.01 9.20
CA LEU A 85 8.48 -8.81 8.97
C LEU A 85 7.77 -7.51 9.37
N LEU A 86 6.56 -7.57 9.95
CA LEU A 86 5.83 -6.37 10.38
C LEU A 86 6.69 -5.43 11.26
N PRO A 87 7.46 -5.90 12.27
CA PRO A 87 8.30 -4.99 13.06
C PRO A 87 9.39 -4.30 12.23
N LEU A 88 9.92 -4.99 11.21
CA LEU A 88 10.90 -4.39 10.29
C LEU A 88 10.25 -3.32 9.42
N TRP A 89 9.08 -3.61 8.88
CA TRP A 89 8.32 -2.65 8.05
C TRP A 89 7.87 -1.43 8.85
N ASP A 90 7.52 -1.59 10.14
CA ASP A 90 7.22 -0.47 11.03
C ASP A 90 8.41 0.50 11.13
N ILE A 91 9.61 -0.02 11.41
CA ILE A 91 10.82 0.81 11.52
C ILE A 91 11.17 1.45 10.18
N MET A 92 11.13 0.69 9.10
CA MET A 92 11.46 1.19 7.76
C MET A 92 10.45 2.24 7.28
N GLY A 93 9.17 2.03 7.53
CA GLY A 93 8.11 2.98 7.18
C GLY A 93 8.29 4.32 7.90
N VAL A 94 8.45 4.29 9.23
CA VAL A 94 8.69 5.53 10.01
C VAL A 94 9.98 6.22 9.55
N THR A 95 11.06 5.47 9.33
CA THR A 95 12.35 6.02 8.89
C THR A 95 12.25 6.66 7.51
N LEU A 96 11.56 6.00 6.57
CA LEU A 96 11.35 6.51 5.22
C LEU A 96 10.49 7.79 5.25
N GLY A 97 9.37 7.75 5.96
CA GLY A 97 8.47 8.90 6.07
C GLY A 97 9.15 10.09 6.74
N PHE A 98 9.82 9.88 7.87
CA PHE A 98 10.55 10.91 8.57
C PHE A 98 11.70 11.47 7.72
N GLY A 99 12.54 10.61 7.15
CA GLY A 99 13.70 11.02 6.35
C GLY A 99 13.31 11.82 5.11
N THR A 100 12.24 11.42 4.40
CA THR A 100 11.77 12.16 3.24
C THR A 100 11.15 13.51 3.64
N ALA A 101 10.40 13.59 4.73
CA ALA A 101 9.86 14.84 5.23
C ALA A 101 10.94 15.80 5.77
N MET A 102 12.06 15.29 6.28
CA MET A 102 13.24 16.09 6.63
C MET A 102 13.89 16.77 5.39
N LEU A 103 13.76 16.17 4.21
CA LEU A 103 14.22 16.78 2.94
C LEU A 103 13.23 17.83 2.40
N GLY A 104 12.10 18.02 3.08
CA GLY A 104 11.06 19.00 2.76
C GLY A 104 9.75 18.40 2.25
N GLU A 105 8.72 19.24 2.20
CA GLU A 105 7.34 18.85 1.85
C GLU A 105 7.26 18.14 0.49
N LYS A 106 7.98 18.63 -0.52
CA LYS A 106 8.01 18.01 -1.86
C LYS A 106 8.59 16.60 -1.85
N ALA A 107 9.57 16.35 -1.00
CA ALA A 107 10.18 15.03 -0.87
C ALA A 107 9.25 14.06 -0.12
N ALA A 108 8.56 14.56 0.92
CA ALA A 108 7.53 13.79 1.62
C ALA A 108 6.41 13.37 0.65
N MET A 109 5.89 14.31 -0.13
CA MET A 109 4.83 14.05 -1.10
C MET A 109 5.28 13.16 -2.25
N LEU A 110 6.54 13.29 -2.70
CA LEU A 110 7.09 12.33 -3.66
C LEU A 110 7.16 10.91 -3.07
N CYS A 111 7.48 10.78 -1.79
CA CYS A 111 7.46 9.47 -1.13
C CYS A 111 6.07 8.86 -1.20
N THR A 112 5.04 9.62 -0.80
CA THR A 112 3.63 9.21 -0.94
C THR A 112 3.33 8.81 -2.39
N ALA A 113 3.49 9.71 -3.36
CA ALA A 113 3.18 9.41 -4.77
C ALA A 113 3.93 8.17 -5.30
N SER A 114 5.18 7.94 -4.89
CA SER A 114 5.98 6.81 -5.34
C SER A 114 5.49 5.48 -4.76
N VAL A 115 5.03 5.48 -3.51
CA VAL A 115 4.47 4.29 -2.85
C VAL A 115 3.11 3.98 -3.48
N GLU A 116 2.20 4.96 -3.60
CA GLU A 116 0.86 4.76 -4.13
C GLU A 116 0.86 4.29 -5.59
N GLU A 117 1.81 4.74 -6.41
CA GLU A 117 1.96 4.21 -7.77
C GLU A 117 2.37 2.73 -7.80
N VAL A 118 3.10 2.25 -6.81
CA VAL A 118 3.43 0.82 -6.70
C VAL A 118 2.24 0.04 -6.20
N ILE A 119 1.51 0.57 -5.21
CA ILE A 119 0.31 -0.08 -4.65
C ILE A 119 -0.82 -0.15 -5.68
N ASP A 120 -1.09 0.94 -6.44
CA ASP A 120 -2.06 0.92 -7.54
C ASP A 120 -1.81 -0.22 -8.53
N GLY A 121 -0.55 -0.35 -8.98
CA GLY A 121 -0.17 -1.45 -9.87
C GLY A 121 -0.35 -2.82 -9.23
N HIS A 122 -0.01 -2.95 -7.96
CA HIS A 122 -0.13 -4.20 -7.20
C HIS A 122 -1.61 -4.61 -7.02
N TYR A 123 -2.46 -3.71 -6.57
CA TYR A 123 -3.90 -3.93 -6.45
C TYR A 123 -4.55 -4.29 -7.80
N LYS A 124 -4.17 -3.58 -8.87
CA LYS A 124 -4.63 -3.91 -10.20
C LYS A 124 -4.30 -5.36 -10.59
N ASP A 125 -3.05 -5.80 -10.35
CA ASP A 125 -2.62 -7.16 -10.67
C ASP A 125 -3.36 -8.21 -9.85
N GLN A 126 -3.70 -7.91 -8.60
CA GLN A 126 -4.47 -8.79 -7.72
C GLN A 126 -5.90 -9.00 -8.24
N THR A 127 -6.55 -7.96 -8.79
CA THR A 127 -7.91 -8.09 -9.32
C THR A 127 -8.03 -9.10 -10.47
N TYR A 128 -6.93 -9.37 -11.18
CA TYR A 128 -6.89 -10.39 -12.22
C TYR A 128 -6.64 -11.82 -11.68
N LYS A 129 -6.10 -11.93 -10.47
CA LYS A 129 -5.81 -13.21 -9.81
C LYS A 129 -6.97 -13.73 -8.98
N LEU A 130 -7.92 -12.87 -8.63
CA LEU A 130 -9.10 -13.20 -7.86
C LEU A 130 -10.24 -13.68 -8.77
N GLY A 131 -10.76 -14.87 -8.49
CA GLY A 131 -11.90 -15.47 -9.19
C GLY A 131 -13.24 -14.93 -8.68
N LYS A 132 -14.32 -15.49 -9.20
CA LYS A 132 -15.70 -15.10 -8.81
C LYS A 132 -16.05 -15.50 -7.37
N ASP A 133 -15.35 -16.49 -6.82
CA ASP A 133 -15.49 -16.91 -5.43
C ASP A 133 -15.00 -15.86 -4.42
N GLU A 134 -14.21 -14.86 -4.88
CA GLU A 134 -13.68 -13.76 -4.08
C GLU A 134 -14.14 -12.38 -4.57
N GLU A 135 -15.33 -12.29 -5.16
CA GLU A 135 -15.87 -11.06 -5.75
C GLU A 135 -15.99 -9.91 -4.74
N GLU A 136 -16.34 -10.20 -3.48
CA GLU A 136 -16.44 -9.18 -2.43
C GLU A 136 -15.06 -8.62 -2.04
N LEU A 137 -14.04 -9.48 -1.92
CA LEU A 137 -12.67 -9.05 -1.70
C LEU A 137 -12.16 -8.21 -2.88
N LYS A 138 -12.45 -8.64 -4.11
CA LYS A 138 -12.09 -7.92 -5.33
C LYS A 138 -12.70 -6.52 -5.38
N LYS A 139 -13.99 -6.38 -5.07
CA LYS A 139 -14.66 -5.07 -5.00
C LYS A 139 -14.01 -4.18 -3.95
N LYS A 140 -13.64 -4.75 -2.79
CA LYS A 140 -13.01 -3.99 -1.72
C LYS A 140 -11.61 -3.49 -2.11
N ILE A 141 -10.79 -4.36 -2.72
CA ILE A 141 -9.47 -3.99 -3.28
C ILE A 141 -9.61 -2.89 -4.35
N MET A 142 -10.62 -2.97 -5.22
CA MET A 142 -10.87 -1.94 -6.22
C MET A 142 -11.24 -0.59 -5.59
N LYS A 143 -12.00 -0.59 -4.48
CA LYS A 143 -12.31 0.63 -3.74
C LYS A 143 -11.03 1.22 -3.13
N PHE A 144 -10.25 0.41 -2.42
CA PHE A 144 -8.98 0.85 -1.82
C PHE A 144 -8.03 1.38 -2.89
N ARG A 145 -7.92 0.68 -4.02
CA ARG A 145 -7.14 1.17 -5.16
C ARG A 145 -7.56 2.56 -5.62
N GLN A 146 -8.85 2.92 -5.57
CA GLN A 146 -9.28 4.28 -5.88
C GLN A 146 -8.80 5.28 -4.83
N ASP A 147 -8.88 4.92 -3.56
CA ASP A 147 -8.37 5.75 -2.47
C ASP A 147 -6.85 6.00 -2.63
N GLU A 148 -6.05 5.00 -3.08
CA GLU A 148 -4.61 5.17 -3.38
C GLU A 148 -4.35 6.10 -4.58
N LEU A 149 -5.20 6.06 -5.59
CA LEU A 149 -5.11 7.00 -6.71
C LEU A 149 -5.38 8.44 -6.25
N ASP A 150 -6.35 8.63 -5.36
CA ASP A 150 -6.67 9.93 -4.78
C ASP A 150 -5.52 10.44 -3.89
N HIS A 151 -4.89 9.58 -3.07
CA HIS A 151 -3.69 9.91 -2.28
C HIS A 151 -2.52 10.34 -3.19
N LYS A 152 -2.29 9.62 -4.27
CA LYS A 152 -1.29 9.96 -5.26
C LYS A 152 -1.56 11.35 -5.88
N ASP A 153 -2.79 11.61 -6.27
CA ASP A 153 -3.16 12.88 -6.90
C ASP A 153 -3.00 14.05 -5.92
N ILE A 154 -3.43 13.89 -4.64
CA ILE A 154 -3.16 14.84 -3.56
C ILE A 154 -1.64 15.09 -3.43
N ALA A 155 -0.82 14.05 -3.48
CA ALA A 155 0.62 14.20 -3.36
C ALA A 155 1.22 15.02 -4.51
N TYR A 156 0.73 14.87 -5.75
CA TYR A 156 1.16 15.69 -6.86
C TYR A 156 0.67 17.14 -6.76
N GLU A 157 -0.54 17.37 -6.29
CA GLU A 157 -1.08 18.72 -6.02
C GLU A 157 -0.25 19.45 -4.96
N GLU A 158 0.21 18.72 -3.92
CA GLU A 158 1.08 19.24 -2.86
C GLU A 158 2.57 19.32 -3.27
N GLY A 159 2.87 19.16 -4.57
CA GLY A 159 4.16 19.47 -5.15
C GLY A 159 5.13 18.32 -5.33
N ALA A 160 4.68 17.07 -5.24
CA ALA A 160 5.49 15.92 -5.64
C ALA A 160 6.00 16.12 -7.08
N SER A 161 7.26 15.81 -7.32
CA SER A 161 7.88 16.00 -8.63
C SER A 161 8.95 14.94 -8.87
N LYS A 162 9.04 14.46 -10.11
CA LYS A 162 10.05 13.47 -10.53
C LYS A 162 11.21 14.11 -11.33
N LYS A 163 11.49 15.40 -11.12
CA LYS A 163 12.56 16.10 -11.84
C LYS A 163 13.88 16.12 -11.05
N GLY A 164 14.99 16.01 -11.74
CA GLY A 164 16.33 16.10 -11.12
C GLY A 164 16.55 15.01 -10.06
N PHE A 165 17.04 15.38 -8.89
CA PHE A 165 17.29 14.49 -7.75
C PHE A 165 16.07 13.65 -7.36
N TYR A 166 14.87 14.23 -7.42
CA TYR A 166 13.63 13.55 -7.10
C TYR A 166 13.33 12.35 -8.00
N SER A 167 13.83 12.32 -9.25
CA SER A 167 13.71 11.14 -10.12
C SER A 167 14.49 9.93 -9.60
N ILE A 168 15.62 10.17 -8.98
CA ILE A 168 16.44 9.11 -8.36
C ILE A 168 15.72 8.59 -7.11
N MET A 169 15.23 9.51 -6.29
CA MET A 169 14.49 9.18 -5.07
C MET A 169 13.22 8.35 -5.38
N ASP A 170 12.42 8.73 -6.39
CA ASP A 170 11.27 7.96 -6.87
C ASP A 170 11.65 6.51 -7.22
N LYS A 171 12.75 6.33 -7.98
CA LYS A 171 13.21 4.98 -8.36
C LYS A 171 13.62 4.14 -7.15
N ILE A 172 14.32 4.74 -6.19
CA ILE A 172 14.75 4.05 -4.97
C ILE A 172 13.54 3.62 -4.15
N ILE A 173 12.59 4.53 -3.91
CA ILE A 173 11.38 4.24 -3.13
C ILE A 173 10.56 3.13 -3.79
N LYS A 174 10.27 3.25 -5.09
CA LYS A 174 9.53 2.23 -5.84
C LYS A 174 10.20 0.87 -5.83
N THR A 175 11.52 0.85 -5.96
CA THR A 175 12.28 -0.40 -5.93
C THR A 175 12.20 -1.03 -4.54
N GLY A 176 12.38 -0.25 -3.48
CA GLY A 176 12.23 -0.71 -2.10
C GLY A 176 10.83 -1.25 -1.82
N SER A 177 9.78 -0.52 -2.23
CA SER A 177 8.39 -0.95 -2.06
C SER A 177 8.11 -2.27 -2.78
N ARG A 178 8.56 -2.43 -4.04
CA ARG A 178 8.40 -3.70 -4.77
C ARG A 178 9.14 -4.87 -4.12
N ILE A 179 10.30 -4.62 -3.54
CA ILE A 179 11.05 -5.64 -2.79
C ILE A 179 10.29 -6.03 -1.53
N ALA A 180 9.79 -5.05 -0.76
CA ALA A 180 9.01 -5.28 0.44
C ALA A 180 7.74 -6.11 0.14
N ILE A 181 7.01 -5.78 -0.92
CA ILE A 181 5.85 -6.52 -1.41
C ILE A 181 6.23 -7.99 -1.67
N ARG A 182 7.25 -8.23 -2.52
CA ARG A 182 7.66 -9.60 -2.89
C ARG A 182 8.09 -10.46 -1.71
N ILE A 183 8.71 -9.85 -0.72
CA ILE A 183 9.12 -10.57 0.49
C ILE A 183 7.89 -10.86 1.37
N SER A 184 7.01 -9.87 1.56
CA SER A 184 5.82 -10.00 2.41
C SER A 184 4.80 -11.01 1.88
N GLU A 185 4.74 -11.22 0.56
CA GLU A 185 3.92 -12.29 -0.03
C GLU A 185 4.32 -13.69 0.48
N LYS A 186 5.60 -13.90 0.79
CA LYS A 186 6.18 -15.25 1.00
C LYS A 186 6.52 -15.58 2.45
N VAL A 187 6.65 -14.57 3.32
CA VAL A 187 7.19 -14.76 4.68
C VAL A 187 6.18 -14.39 5.77
#